data_f74c3e498cbccd66745cfb2db581d966
#
_entry.id   f74c3e498cbccd66745cfb2db581d966
#
_cell.length_a   1.000
_cell.length_b   1.000
_cell.length_c   1.000
_cell.angle_alpha   90.00
_cell.angle_beta   90.00
_cell.angle_gamma   90.00
#
_symmetry.space_group_name_H-M   'P 1'
#
loop_
_entity.id
_entity.type
_entity.pdbx_description
1 polymer ?
#
loop_
_entity_poly.entity_id
_entity_poly.type
_entity_poly.pdbx_seq_one_letter_code
_entity_poly.pdbx_strand_id
1 'polypeptide(L)'
;MKRWSNLAQRIEVATRTSEKSHLLASALKSADDIDLQIACRLMASRGVLSGSEISWGTIAKAVEEVAGAPAGSLAKLLDERGDLGSAVEDLMESERPLAGPALEAVERSAQIRSAALAEATGSGETAHADTAPKLRTLPDVFAAIGAASGQRRHDLLVQLLYGCSPAAGKFVVRALAGDLRIGLRDGLLEAAIASAFDADPTEVRWAMLLEGDPGCVALLARQGRLHEARLQLFHPIPPMLAAMTSGATEVAERLSDRPEIDDITTAEIPVEDKYDGVRAQLHVQGDRAALYGRDLHDVTVSFPEIAAAAVATGVNGILDGEIVAWADGRPLPSSTLTPRLSGAAQTLSEQQRTHVIFIAFDLLALGEEPLMQRPYVERRAALESLQLDATSGGVLRAATQETVCGVEGIEAAFITSRQRGSEGLVVKAPHAPYAPGRRGSGWLKVKRSLDTLDCIIVGAEPGLGRRRALLSDCTFAVRDDLSGRLATIGRASVALPDTEISELSIWLEAHTLAQLGAYRSVEPRIVVEVAFDEVRRSARAASGFTLRAPRIVRLRPDLGPDQAATLSSLESRCQVSGAATE
;
A
#
# COMPACT_ATOMS: atom_id res chain seq x y z
N MET A 1 21.10 23.36 4.02
CA MET A 1 20.71 22.93 2.66
C MET A 1 21.85 22.33 1.85
N LYS A 2 22.93 23.06 1.53
CA LYS A 2 24.02 22.60 0.64
C LYS A 2 24.59 21.22 1.00
N ARG A 3 24.87 20.97 2.30
CA ARG A 3 25.37 19.65 2.75
C ARG A 3 24.38 18.53 2.50
N TRP A 4 23.08 18.78 2.76
CA TRP A 4 22.01 17.80 2.57
C TRP A 4 21.76 17.50 1.09
N SER A 5 21.65 18.52 0.22
CA SER A 5 21.47 18.31 -1.21
C SER A 5 22.67 17.60 -1.86
N ASN A 6 23.91 17.93 -1.46
CA ASN A 6 25.09 17.22 -1.92
C ASN A 6 25.10 15.74 -1.46
N LEU A 7 24.65 15.46 -0.24
CA LEU A 7 24.50 14.10 0.25
C LEU A 7 23.45 13.34 -0.57
N ALA A 8 22.28 13.94 -0.78
CA ALA A 8 21.22 13.34 -1.58
C ALA A 8 21.67 13.03 -3.02
N GLN A 9 22.42 13.94 -3.65
CA GLN A 9 22.98 13.74 -4.98
C GLN A 9 24.01 12.60 -5.02
N ARG A 10 24.90 12.52 -4.03
CA ARG A 10 25.87 11.42 -3.93
C ARG A 10 25.18 10.07 -3.73
N ILE A 11 24.13 10.01 -2.92
CA ILE A 11 23.32 8.80 -2.71
C ILE A 11 22.56 8.44 -4.00
N GLU A 12 22.03 9.41 -4.74
CA GLU A 12 21.34 9.18 -6.02
C GLU A 12 22.26 8.48 -7.04
N VAL A 13 23.49 8.96 -7.18
CA VAL A 13 24.49 8.44 -8.15
C VAL A 13 25.07 7.10 -7.72
N ALA A 14 25.16 6.82 -6.42
CA ALA A 14 25.68 5.54 -5.92
C ALA A 14 24.81 4.37 -6.40
N THR A 15 25.44 3.33 -6.95
CA THR A 15 24.73 2.17 -7.52
C THR A 15 24.56 1.03 -6.52
N ARG A 16 25.48 0.91 -5.56
CA ARG A 16 25.47 -0.16 -4.55
C ARG A 16 24.74 0.26 -3.29
N THR A 17 23.87 -0.59 -2.80
CA THR A 17 23.12 -0.38 -1.55
C THR A 17 24.02 -0.14 -0.33
N SER A 18 25.14 -0.87 -0.24
CA SER A 18 26.14 -0.71 0.82
C SER A 18 26.82 0.66 0.79
N GLU A 19 27.10 1.18 -0.40
CA GLU A 19 27.68 2.50 -0.58
C GLU A 19 26.72 3.61 -0.15
N LYS A 20 25.45 3.51 -0.54
CA LYS A 20 24.38 4.43 -0.11
C LYS A 20 24.26 4.48 1.41
N SER A 21 24.20 3.29 2.05
CA SER A 21 24.12 3.18 3.50
C SER A 21 25.34 3.79 4.19
N HIS A 22 26.54 3.55 3.67
CA HIS A 22 27.77 4.11 4.24
C HIS A 22 27.85 5.64 4.11
N LEU A 23 27.48 6.20 2.95
CA LEU A 23 27.41 7.64 2.74
C LEU A 23 26.46 8.31 3.72
N LEU A 24 25.27 7.71 3.91
CA LEU A 24 24.28 8.22 4.84
C LEU A 24 24.75 8.10 6.29
N ALA A 25 25.25 6.94 6.71
CA ALA A 25 25.75 6.71 8.06
C ALA A 25 26.86 7.69 8.45
N SER A 26 27.82 7.94 7.55
CA SER A 26 28.89 8.91 7.78
C SER A 26 28.36 10.34 7.97
N ALA A 27 27.36 10.73 7.19
CA ALA A 27 26.73 12.05 7.31
C ALA A 27 25.94 12.18 8.62
N LEU A 28 25.15 11.15 9.00
CA LEU A 28 24.38 11.13 10.24
C LEU A 28 25.29 11.21 11.48
N LYS A 29 26.42 10.49 11.46
CA LYS A 29 27.39 10.50 12.55
C LYS A 29 27.98 11.89 12.79
N SER A 30 28.20 12.69 11.74
CA SER A 30 28.82 14.02 11.80
C SER A 30 27.82 15.17 12.05
N ALA A 31 26.52 14.93 11.96
CA ALA A 31 25.50 15.94 12.20
C ALA A 31 25.32 16.23 13.70
N ASP A 32 24.93 17.43 14.08
CA ASP A 32 24.44 17.69 15.45
C ASP A 32 23.01 17.14 15.63
N ASP A 33 22.48 17.17 16.85
CA ASP A 33 21.21 16.53 17.19
C ASP A 33 20.01 17.08 16.40
N ILE A 34 19.98 18.39 16.12
CA ILE A 34 18.89 19.02 15.36
C ILE A 34 19.00 18.65 13.89
N ASP A 35 20.18 18.83 13.31
CA ASP A 35 20.41 18.51 11.90
C ASP A 35 20.26 17.01 11.62
N LEU A 36 20.62 16.13 12.58
CA LEU A 36 20.41 14.69 12.52
C LEU A 36 18.91 14.34 12.36
N GLN A 37 18.09 14.86 13.26
CA GLN A 37 16.66 14.59 13.25
C GLN A 37 16.02 15.04 11.92
N ILE A 38 16.32 16.27 11.49
CA ILE A 38 15.76 16.83 10.27
C ILE A 38 16.25 16.05 9.04
N ALA A 39 17.54 15.71 8.98
CA ALA A 39 18.10 14.94 7.88
C ALA A 39 17.42 13.57 7.76
N CYS A 40 17.21 12.85 8.87
CA CYS A 40 16.53 11.57 8.85
C CYS A 40 15.07 11.69 8.37
N ARG A 41 14.31 12.68 8.86
CA ARG A 41 12.94 12.95 8.41
C ARG A 41 12.87 13.27 6.91
N LEU A 42 13.77 14.11 6.41
CA LEU A 42 13.83 14.44 4.99
C LEU A 42 14.23 13.25 4.13
N MET A 43 15.18 12.41 4.59
CA MET A 43 15.61 11.21 3.85
C MET A 43 14.53 10.13 3.80
N ALA A 44 13.68 10.03 4.81
CA ALA A 44 12.53 9.11 4.80
C ALA A 44 11.41 9.53 3.83
N SER A 45 11.34 10.80 3.45
CA SER A 45 10.33 11.41 2.56
C SER A 45 8.86 11.21 2.99
N ARG A 46 8.61 10.53 4.10
CA ARG A 46 7.26 10.29 4.62
C ARG A 46 6.86 11.41 5.56
N GLY A 47 5.67 12.00 5.33
CA GLY A 47 5.08 12.95 6.26
C GLY A 47 5.77 14.30 6.34
N VAL A 48 6.56 14.68 5.34
CA VAL A 48 7.19 16.02 5.24
C VAL A 48 6.13 17.12 5.18
N LEU A 49 4.96 16.79 4.61
CA LEU A 49 3.76 17.62 4.63
C LEU A 49 2.67 16.84 5.36
N SER A 50 2.48 17.07 6.63
CA SER A 50 1.37 16.47 7.38
C SER A 50 0.02 16.94 6.80
N GLY A 51 -0.64 16.07 6.05
CA GLY A 51 -2.07 16.18 5.72
C GLY A 51 -2.47 16.99 4.49
N SER A 52 -1.56 17.52 3.66
CA SER A 52 -1.97 18.22 2.44
C SER A 52 -1.05 17.93 1.25
N GLU A 53 -1.56 17.25 0.25
CA GLU A 53 -0.89 17.13 -1.04
C GLU A 53 -0.81 18.50 -1.73
N ILE A 54 0.36 18.81 -2.29
CA ILE A 54 0.51 19.99 -3.14
C ILE A 54 0.22 19.57 -4.57
N SER A 55 -0.73 20.25 -5.21
CA SER A 55 -1.05 19.94 -6.59
C SER A 55 0.14 20.20 -7.51
N TRP A 56 0.31 19.34 -8.51
CA TRP A 56 1.30 19.51 -9.57
C TRP A 56 1.31 20.95 -10.15
N GLY A 57 0.14 21.49 -10.46
CA GLY A 57 0.03 22.82 -11.04
C GLY A 57 0.57 23.95 -10.14
N THR A 58 0.50 23.79 -8.81
CA THR A 58 1.06 24.76 -7.87
C THR A 58 2.59 24.69 -7.84
N ILE A 59 3.16 23.48 -7.84
CA ILE A 59 4.62 23.27 -7.92
C ILE A 59 5.15 23.82 -9.24
N ALA A 60 4.52 23.47 -10.37
CA ALA A 60 4.97 23.89 -11.69
C ALA A 60 5.01 25.41 -11.81
N LYS A 61 3.95 26.11 -11.41
CA LYS A 61 3.90 27.58 -11.44
C LYS A 61 5.01 28.22 -10.59
N ALA A 62 5.27 27.67 -9.39
CA ALA A 62 6.28 28.22 -8.49
C ALA A 62 7.72 28.04 -9.06
N VAL A 63 8.00 26.86 -9.64
CA VAL A 63 9.31 26.58 -10.27
C VAL A 63 9.51 27.45 -11.50
N GLU A 64 8.52 27.56 -12.37
CA GLU A 64 8.57 28.38 -13.59
C GLU A 64 8.75 29.87 -13.27
N GLU A 65 8.08 30.38 -12.22
CA GLU A 65 8.25 31.75 -11.74
C GLU A 65 9.68 32.00 -11.25
N VAL A 66 10.25 31.05 -10.44
CA VAL A 66 11.61 31.17 -9.91
C VAL A 66 12.66 31.09 -11.00
N ALA A 67 12.45 30.24 -12.00
CA ALA A 67 13.35 30.11 -13.17
C ALA A 67 13.19 31.25 -14.18
N GLY A 68 12.14 32.07 -14.09
CA GLY A 68 11.81 33.06 -15.11
C GLY A 68 11.34 32.44 -16.43
N ALA A 69 10.87 31.21 -16.39
CA ALA A 69 10.51 30.43 -17.56
C ALA A 69 9.02 30.62 -17.96
N PRO A 70 8.66 30.46 -19.25
CA PRO A 70 7.28 30.48 -19.68
C PRO A 70 6.44 29.35 -19.05
N ALA A 71 5.12 29.60 -18.89
CA ALA A 71 4.19 28.57 -18.41
C ALA A 71 4.21 27.34 -19.32
N GLY A 72 4.27 26.14 -18.71
CA GLY A 72 4.36 24.85 -19.39
C GLY A 72 5.78 24.36 -19.67
N SER A 73 6.81 25.15 -19.37
CA SER A 73 8.23 24.77 -19.54
C SER A 73 8.60 23.56 -18.68
N LEU A 74 8.15 23.51 -17.43
CA LEU A 74 8.41 22.38 -16.53
C LEU A 74 7.71 21.10 -17.01
N ALA A 75 6.48 21.19 -17.53
CA ALA A 75 5.77 20.04 -18.06
C ALA A 75 6.52 19.42 -19.25
N LYS A 76 7.03 20.25 -20.15
CA LYS A 76 7.83 19.80 -21.31
C LYS A 76 9.10 19.07 -20.88
N LEU A 77 9.85 19.64 -19.93
CA LEU A 77 11.07 19.01 -19.41
C LEU A 77 10.76 17.72 -18.65
N LEU A 78 9.62 17.66 -17.94
CA LEU A 78 9.17 16.43 -17.29
C LEU A 78 8.89 15.31 -18.29
N ASP A 79 8.23 15.63 -19.41
CA ASP A 79 7.97 14.65 -20.49
C ASP A 79 9.28 14.14 -21.11
N GLU A 80 10.28 15.01 -21.26
CA GLU A 80 11.60 14.67 -21.81
C GLU A 80 12.45 13.84 -20.82
N ARG A 81 12.44 14.17 -19.55
CA ARG A 81 13.31 13.58 -18.52
C ARG A 81 12.66 12.38 -17.79
N GLY A 82 11.33 12.32 -17.73
CA GLY A 82 10.59 11.31 -16.98
C GLY A 82 10.73 11.42 -15.45
N ASP A 83 11.39 12.50 -14.96
CA ASP A 83 11.60 12.75 -13.53
C ASP A 83 11.43 14.22 -13.16
N LEU A 84 10.57 14.50 -12.20
CA LEU A 84 10.24 15.84 -11.74
C LEU A 84 11.45 16.60 -11.20
N GLY A 85 12.25 15.95 -10.35
CA GLY A 85 13.40 16.63 -9.74
C GLY A 85 14.45 17.04 -10.77
N SER A 86 14.75 16.17 -11.73
CA SER A 86 15.69 16.47 -12.81
C SER A 86 15.16 17.57 -13.73
N ALA A 87 13.87 17.57 -14.02
CA ALA A 87 13.24 18.65 -14.79
C ALA A 87 13.33 20.01 -14.05
N VAL A 88 13.16 20.02 -12.73
CA VAL A 88 13.33 21.23 -11.90
C VAL A 88 14.79 21.72 -11.91
N GLU A 89 15.76 20.81 -11.73
CA GLU A 89 17.19 21.13 -11.76
C GLU A 89 17.57 21.76 -13.11
N ASP A 90 17.21 21.11 -14.22
CA ASP A 90 17.49 21.60 -15.57
C ASP A 90 16.84 22.97 -15.85
N LEU A 91 15.58 23.16 -15.42
CA LEU A 91 14.89 24.44 -15.64
C LEU A 91 15.52 25.57 -14.83
N MET A 92 15.91 25.32 -13.60
CA MET A 92 16.59 26.30 -12.75
C MET A 92 18.04 26.58 -13.20
N GLU A 93 18.68 25.68 -13.98
CA GLU A 93 20.01 25.87 -14.54
C GLU A 93 19.97 26.59 -15.90
N SER A 94 18.96 26.30 -16.74
CA SER A 94 18.92 26.76 -18.14
C SER A 94 18.51 28.22 -18.32
N GLU A 95 17.70 28.74 -17.42
CA GLU A 95 17.25 30.12 -17.46
C GLU A 95 18.17 30.98 -16.60
N ARG A 96 18.71 32.07 -17.19
CA ARG A 96 19.52 33.03 -16.43
C ARG A 96 18.64 33.73 -15.41
N PRO A 97 19.11 33.92 -14.15
CA PRO A 97 18.36 34.70 -13.19
C PRO A 97 18.02 36.07 -13.79
N LEU A 98 16.78 36.49 -13.57
CA LEU A 98 16.30 37.80 -13.96
C LEU A 98 17.31 38.89 -13.62
N ALA A 99 17.64 39.75 -14.56
CA ALA A 99 18.53 40.88 -14.35
C ALA A 99 17.75 42.21 -14.47
N GLY A 100 18.17 43.24 -13.72
CA GLY A 100 17.56 44.56 -13.75
C GLY A 100 16.27 44.70 -12.96
N PRO A 101 15.30 45.55 -13.39
CA PRO A 101 14.11 45.90 -12.61
C PRO A 101 13.21 44.70 -12.23
N ALA A 102 13.25 43.64 -13.02
CA ALA A 102 12.51 42.39 -12.72
C ALA A 102 13.13 41.65 -11.51
N LEU A 103 14.45 41.60 -11.42
CA LEU A 103 15.17 41.05 -10.28
C LEU A 103 14.87 41.84 -8.99
N GLU A 104 14.90 43.17 -9.05
CA GLU A 104 14.56 44.02 -7.91
C GLU A 104 13.09 43.88 -7.45
N ALA A 105 12.19 43.62 -8.39
CA ALA A 105 10.76 43.35 -8.04
C ALA A 105 10.59 42.02 -7.35
N VAL A 106 11.32 40.97 -7.80
CA VAL A 106 11.33 39.64 -7.18
C VAL A 106 11.98 39.71 -5.81
N GLU A 107 13.11 40.43 -5.67
CA GLU A 107 13.82 40.61 -4.41
C GLU A 107 12.98 41.42 -3.39
N ARG A 108 12.29 42.47 -3.81
CA ARG A 108 11.34 43.21 -2.97
C ARG A 108 10.15 42.34 -2.55
N SER A 109 9.60 41.56 -3.47
CA SER A 109 8.56 40.60 -3.18
C SER A 109 9.04 39.51 -2.22
N ALA A 110 10.27 39.02 -2.37
CA ALA A 110 10.90 38.04 -1.50
C ALA A 110 11.15 38.61 -0.09
N GLN A 111 11.58 39.87 0.03
CA GLN A 111 11.78 40.56 1.31
C GLN A 111 10.45 40.77 2.07
N ILE A 112 9.39 41.20 1.36
CA ILE A 112 8.05 41.35 1.94
C ILE A 112 7.51 39.98 2.39
N ARG A 113 7.72 38.94 1.57
CA ARG A 113 7.32 37.55 1.86
C ARG A 113 8.12 36.95 3.02
N SER A 114 9.44 37.26 3.12
CA SER A 114 10.31 36.83 4.21
C SER A 114 9.85 37.41 5.56
N ALA A 115 9.44 38.68 5.57
CA ALA A 115 8.88 39.32 6.75
C ALA A 115 7.56 38.63 7.18
N ALA A 116 6.68 38.32 6.21
CA ALA A 116 5.43 37.60 6.48
C ALA A 116 5.64 36.17 6.98
N LEU A 117 6.71 35.49 6.51
CA LEU A 117 7.06 34.15 7.00
C LEU A 117 7.64 34.20 8.42
N ALA A 118 8.51 35.16 8.71
CA ALA A 118 9.05 35.38 10.04
C ALA A 118 7.93 35.70 11.06
N GLU A 119 6.92 36.44 10.64
CA GLU A 119 5.72 36.73 11.42
C GLU A 119 4.84 35.47 11.63
N ALA A 120 4.72 34.62 10.59
CA ALA A 120 3.93 33.38 10.65
C ALA A 120 4.60 32.27 11.48
N THR A 121 5.95 32.24 11.51
CA THR A 121 6.73 31.21 12.23
C THR A 121 7.19 31.65 13.61
N GLY A 122 6.96 32.92 14.00
CA GLY A 122 7.39 33.47 15.29
C GLY A 122 8.92 33.60 15.45
N SER A 123 9.69 33.39 14.38
CA SER A 123 11.14 33.53 14.39
C SER A 123 11.52 34.99 14.22
N GLY A 124 11.98 35.66 15.27
CA GLY A 124 12.40 37.07 15.27
C GLY A 124 13.71 37.37 14.54
N GLU A 125 14.23 36.48 13.71
CA GLU A 125 15.42 36.70 12.88
C GLU A 125 15.02 37.34 11.55
N THR A 126 15.23 38.64 11.43
CA THR A 126 15.20 39.34 10.14
C THR A 126 16.37 38.83 9.28
N ALA A 127 16.02 38.15 8.18
CA ALA A 127 16.96 37.57 7.24
C ALA A 127 17.78 38.70 6.56
N HIS A 128 18.98 38.94 7.02
CA HIS A 128 20.00 39.68 6.29
C HIS A 128 20.93 38.74 5.53
N ALA A 129 20.98 38.90 4.21
CA ALA A 129 22.04 38.55 3.27
C ALA A 129 22.38 37.06 2.96
N ASP A 130 21.86 36.04 3.64
CA ASP A 130 22.05 34.65 3.21
C ASP A 130 20.65 34.08 2.82
N THR A 131 20.30 34.22 1.54
CA THR A 131 18.97 33.84 1.00
C THR A 131 18.77 32.34 0.92
N ALA A 132 19.81 31.54 1.17
CA ALA A 132 19.70 30.07 1.12
C ALA A 132 18.95 29.54 2.35
N PRO A 133 17.88 28.71 2.16
CA PRO A 133 17.16 28.12 3.28
C PRO A 133 18.09 27.24 4.11
N LYS A 134 18.07 27.41 5.44
CA LYS A 134 18.82 26.56 6.36
C LYS A 134 18.08 25.24 6.54
N LEU A 135 18.82 24.13 6.75
CA LEU A 135 18.21 22.82 6.99
C LEU A 135 17.22 22.88 8.17
N ARG A 136 17.57 23.59 9.23
CA ARG A 136 16.79 23.72 10.47
C ARG A 136 15.44 24.42 10.31
N THR A 137 15.26 25.26 9.30
CA THR A 137 14.01 25.99 9.06
C THR A 137 13.06 25.24 8.12
N LEU A 138 13.53 24.17 7.45
CA LEU A 138 12.70 23.43 6.48
C LEU A 138 11.43 22.82 7.08
N PRO A 139 11.44 22.20 8.28
CA PRO A 139 10.21 21.64 8.86
C PRO A 139 9.12 22.70 9.04
N ASP A 140 9.48 23.88 9.56
CA ASP A 140 8.53 24.98 9.78
C ASP A 140 8.01 25.55 8.46
N VAL A 141 8.88 25.70 7.47
CA VAL A 141 8.51 26.15 6.12
C VAL A 141 7.56 25.14 5.45
N PHE A 142 7.85 23.85 5.56
CA PHE A 142 6.99 22.80 5.03
C PHE A 142 5.64 22.75 5.75
N ALA A 143 5.62 22.89 7.06
CA ALA A 143 4.38 22.98 7.83
C ALA A 143 3.53 24.20 7.41
N ALA A 144 4.17 25.37 7.22
CA ALA A 144 3.51 26.57 6.74
C ALA A 144 2.94 26.43 5.33
N ILE A 145 3.68 25.76 4.41
CA ILE A 145 3.19 25.44 3.07
C ILE A 145 2.00 24.47 3.13
N GLY A 146 2.07 23.47 3.99
CA GLY A 146 0.99 22.51 4.21
C GLY A 146 -0.31 23.18 4.70
N ALA A 147 -0.19 24.06 5.67
CA ALA A 147 -1.33 24.79 6.24
C ALA A 147 -1.92 25.88 5.34
N ALA A 148 -1.13 26.39 4.37
CA ALA A 148 -1.57 27.45 3.46
C ALA A 148 -2.39 26.89 2.29
N SER A 149 -3.17 27.76 1.65
CA SER A 149 -3.94 27.46 0.43
C SER A 149 -3.84 28.60 -0.59
N GLY A 150 -4.20 28.30 -1.85
CA GLY A 150 -4.26 29.30 -2.91
C GLY A 150 -2.95 30.09 -3.10
N GLN A 151 -3.05 31.41 -3.28
CA GLN A 151 -1.91 32.29 -3.55
C GLN A 151 -0.86 32.25 -2.43
N ARG A 152 -1.27 32.18 -1.14
CA ARG A 152 -0.33 32.12 -0.02
C ARG A 152 0.59 30.89 -0.10
N ARG A 153 0.04 29.71 -0.44
CA ARG A 153 0.84 28.48 -0.64
C ARG A 153 1.84 28.66 -1.78
N HIS A 154 1.39 29.23 -2.88
CA HIS A 154 2.24 29.52 -4.03
C HIS A 154 3.41 30.45 -3.63
N ASP A 155 3.14 31.56 -2.93
CA ASP A 155 4.16 32.53 -2.51
C ASP A 155 5.21 31.92 -1.59
N LEU A 156 4.81 31.03 -0.67
CA LEU A 156 5.73 30.31 0.22
C LEU A 156 6.63 29.34 -0.57
N LEU A 157 6.09 28.65 -1.60
CA LEU A 157 6.87 27.79 -2.48
C LEU A 157 7.88 28.58 -3.29
N VAL A 158 7.48 29.71 -3.89
CA VAL A 158 8.37 30.60 -4.64
C VAL A 158 9.52 31.08 -3.74
N GLN A 159 9.21 31.54 -2.52
CA GLN A 159 10.22 31.98 -1.57
C GLN A 159 11.23 30.90 -1.20
N LEU A 160 10.73 29.68 -0.91
CA LEU A 160 11.59 28.53 -0.60
C LEU A 160 12.51 28.20 -1.75
N LEU A 161 11.98 28.09 -2.97
CA LEU A 161 12.71 27.67 -4.17
C LEU A 161 13.70 28.76 -4.64
N TYR A 162 13.33 30.04 -4.51
CA TYR A 162 14.21 31.15 -4.87
C TYR A 162 15.53 31.15 -4.09
N GLY A 163 15.50 30.73 -2.82
CA GLY A 163 16.70 30.55 -2.00
C GLY A 163 17.50 29.27 -2.26
N CYS A 164 17.03 28.39 -3.14
CA CYS A 164 17.68 27.12 -3.45
C CYS A 164 18.63 27.22 -4.64
N SER A 165 19.77 26.51 -4.58
CA SER A 165 20.50 26.17 -5.80
C SER A 165 19.68 25.17 -6.63
N PRO A 166 19.92 25.03 -7.97
CA PRO A 166 19.20 24.05 -8.80
C PRO A 166 19.16 22.64 -8.19
N ALA A 167 20.32 22.12 -7.76
CA ALA A 167 20.40 20.83 -7.09
C ALA A 167 19.62 20.78 -5.76
N ALA A 168 19.55 21.87 -4.99
CA ALA A 168 18.74 21.91 -3.78
C ALA A 168 17.24 21.96 -4.11
N GLY A 169 16.85 22.73 -5.12
CA GLY A 169 15.48 22.82 -5.65
C GLY A 169 14.93 21.44 -6.09
N LYS A 170 15.75 20.67 -6.82
CA LYS A 170 15.47 19.27 -7.17
C LYS A 170 14.99 18.44 -5.99
N PHE A 171 15.79 18.39 -4.92
CA PHE A 171 15.48 17.54 -3.78
C PHE A 171 14.39 18.13 -2.87
N VAL A 172 14.27 19.46 -2.80
CA VAL A 172 13.16 20.12 -2.09
C VAL A 172 11.84 19.78 -2.76
N VAL A 173 11.73 19.88 -4.08
CA VAL A 173 10.51 19.55 -4.81
C VAL A 173 10.18 18.06 -4.70
N ARG A 174 11.17 17.18 -4.80
CA ARG A 174 10.96 15.74 -4.60
C ARG A 174 10.51 15.43 -3.18
N ALA A 175 11.05 16.09 -2.14
CA ALA A 175 10.60 15.92 -0.76
C ALA A 175 9.15 16.39 -0.58
N LEU A 176 8.77 17.51 -1.19
CA LEU A 176 7.40 18.02 -1.20
C LEU A 176 6.43 17.10 -1.95
N ALA A 177 6.92 16.40 -2.98
CA ALA A 177 6.15 15.39 -3.73
C ALA A 177 6.11 14.01 -3.03
N GLY A 178 6.76 13.86 -1.87
CA GLY A 178 6.72 12.64 -1.06
C GLY A 178 7.69 11.53 -1.49
N ASP A 179 8.55 11.76 -2.50
CA ASP A 179 9.54 10.76 -2.95
C ASP A 179 10.84 11.43 -3.44
N LEU A 180 11.90 11.29 -2.67
CA LEU A 180 13.23 11.81 -3.03
C LEU A 180 13.86 11.15 -4.27
N ARG A 181 13.40 9.95 -4.65
CA ARG A 181 13.92 9.14 -5.78
C ARG A 181 15.42 8.90 -5.78
N ILE A 182 16.05 8.86 -4.61
CA ILE A 182 17.47 8.56 -4.44
C ILE A 182 17.76 7.08 -4.18
N GLY A 183 16.71 6.24 -4.28
CA GLY A 183 16.80 4.80 -4.05
C GLY A 183 17.05 4.43 -2.58
N LEU A 184 16.73 5.32 -1.66
CA LEU A 184 16.62 5.02 -0.23
C LEU A 184 15.24 4.40 0.04
N ARG A 185 15.25 3.14 0.46
CA ARG A 185 14.08 2.48 1.05
C ARG A 185 14.22 2.53 2.56
N ASP A 186 13.11 2.38 3.29
CA ASP A 186 13.09 2.44 4.76
C ASP A 186 14.19 1.58 5.40
N GLY A 187 14.39 0.37 4.94
CA GLY A 187 15.44 -0.51 5.44
C GLY A 187 16.89 -0.02 5.24
N LEU A 188 17.12 0.89 4.28
CA LEU A 188 18.44 1.52 4.10
C LEU A 188 18.70 2.63 5.12
N LEU A 189 17.67 3.41 5.46
CA LEU A 189 17.75 4.41 6.51
C LEU A 189 17.96 3.74 7.87
N GLU A 190 17.20 2.66 8.17
CA GLU A 190 17.41 1.85 9.38
C GLU A 190 18.85 1.33 9.48
N ALA A 191 19.37 0.73 8.40
CA ALA A 191 20.73 0.21 8.35
C ALA A 191 21.78 1.33 8.50
N ALA A 192 21.54 2.51 7.96
CA ALA A 192 22.43 3.66 8.09
C ALA A 192 22.46 4.22 9.52
N ILE A 193 21.30 4.30 10.20
CA ILE A 193 21.19 4.70 11.61
C ILE A 193 21.93 3.68 12.49
N ALA A 194 21.68 2.37 12.29
CA ALA A 194 22.35 1.30 13.03
C ALA A 194 23.88 1.40 12.88
N SER A 195 24.36 1.55 11.64
CA SER A 195 25.80 1.68 11.35
C SER A 195 26.43 2.99 11.87
N ALA A 196 25.68 4.11 11.86
CA ALA A 196 26.19 5.39 12.33
C ALA A 196 26.47 5.40 13.84
N PHE A 197 25.66 4.69 14.61
CA PHE A 197 25.68 4.75 16.08
C PHE A 197 26.00 3.40 16.73
N ASP A 198 26.48 2.42 15.96
CA ASP A 198 26.85 1.08 16.44
C ASP A 198 25.70 0.39 17.23
N ALA A 199 24.47 0.55 16.71
CA ALA A 199 23.26 0.03 17.31
C ALA A 199 22.82 -1.28 16.64
N ASP A 200 22.06 -2.13 17.36
CA ASP A 200 21.48 -3.34 16.78
C ASP A 200 20.42 -2.98 15.71
N PRO A 201 20.55 -3.48 14.48
CA PRO A 201 19.57 -3.20 13.41
C PRO A 201 18.14 -3.64 13.75
N THR A 202 17.97 -4.65 14.61
CA THR A 202 16.67 -5.12 15.05
C THR A 202 16.03 -4.14 16.04
N GLU A 203 16.81 -3.59 16.95
CA GLU A 203 16.35 -2.54 17.88
C GLU A 203 16.01 -1.25 17.13
N VAL A 204 16.84 -0.84 16.17
CA VAL A 204 16.53 0.34 15.33
C VAL A 204 15.22 0.15 14.57
N ARG A 205 15.02 -1.02 13.94
CA ARG A 205 13.76 -1.33 13.23
C ARG A 205 12.57 -1.32 14.16
N TRP A 206 12.72 -1.88 15.35
CA TRP A 206 11.66 -1.89 16.37
C TRP A 206 11.32 -0.48 16.83
N ALA A 207 12.32 0.34 17.14
CA ALA A 207 12.12 1.74 17.49
C ALA A 207 11.46 2.55 16.35
N MET A 208 11.85 2.31 15.08
CA MET A 208 11.21 2.94 13.91
C MET A 208 9.74 2.58 13.80
N LEU A 209 9.40 1.34 14.15
CA LEU A 209 8.01 0.88 14.14
C LEU A 209 7.18 1.56 15.23
N LEU A 210 7.73 1.74 16.42
CA LEU A 210 7.04 2.35 17.55
C LEU A 210 6.91 3.86 17.42
N GLU A 211 8.04 4.55 17.17
CA GLU A 211 8.09 6.02 17.12
C GLU A 211 7.50 6.60 15.84
N GLY A 212 7.63 5.87 14.73
CA GLY A 212 7.22 6.37 13.41
C GLY A 212 8.00 7.58 12.91
N ASP A 213 8.85 8.18 13.73
CA ASP A 213 9.68 9.33 13.42
C ASP A 213 11.17 8.94 13.34
N PRO A 214 11.75 8.85 12.13
CA PRO A 214 13.15 8.47 11.95
C PRO A 214 14.12 9.45 12.59
N GLY A 215 13.74 10.71 12.77
CA GLY A 215 14.56 11.70 13.46
C GLY A 215 14.68 11.42 14.96
N CYS A 216 13.57 11.06 15.59
CA CYS A 216 13.55 10.64 17.00
C CYS A 216 14.38 9.38 17.20
N VAL A 217 14.19 8.37 16.34
CA VAL A 217 14.93 7.10 16.43
C VAL A 217 16.43 7.29 16.24
N ALA A 218 16.85 8.15 15.31
CA ALA A 218 18.27 8.45 15.11
C ALA A 218 18.90 9.12 16.35
N LEU A 219 18.14 9.98 17.03
CA LEU A 219 18.58 10.60 18.27
C LEU A 219 18.67 9.57 19.41
N LEU A 220 17.67 8.72 19.58
CA LEU A 220 17.68 7.62 20.55
C LEU A 220 18.86 6.67 20.31
N ALA A 221 19.12 6.31 19.05
CA ALA A 221 20.25 5.46 18.67
C ALA A 221 21.59 6.11 19.04
N ARG A 222 21.78 7.40 18.74
CA ARG A 222 22.98 8.16 19.13
C ARG A 222 23.22 8.17 20.63
N GLN A 223 22.13 8.22 21.41
CA GLN A 223 22.18 8.27 22.88
C GLN A 223 22.26 6.89 23.53
N GLY A 224 22.19 5.78 22.75
CA GLY A 224 22.11 4.42 23.30
C GLY A 224 20.80 4.11 24.04
N ARG A 225 19.71 4.80 23.68
CA ARG A 225 18.40 4.79 24.36
C ARG A 225 17.27 4.24 23.49
N LEU A 226 17.56 3.38 22.52
CA LEU A 226 16.52 2.79 21.65
C LEU A 226 15.42 2.04 22.42
N HIS A 227 15.74 1.48 23.58
CA HIS A 227 14.79 0.82 24.48
C HIS A 227 13.72 1.75 25.08
N GLU A 228 13.91 3.07 24.97
CA GLU A 228 12.93 4.07 25.39
C GLU A 228 11.92 4.45 24.29
N ALA A 229 12.08 3.88 23.09
CA ALA A 229 11.14 4.11 22.00
C ALA A 229 9.71 3.69 22.40
N ARG A 230 8.74 4.55 22.15
CA ARG A 230 7.34 4.37 22.56
C ARG A 230 6.42 4.33 21.36
N LEU A 231 5.37 3.52 21.49
CA LEU A 231 4.33 3.44 20.48
C LEU A 231 3.62 4.78 20.33
N GLN A 232 3.55 5.27 19.11
CA GLN A 232 2.81 6.47 18.76
C GLN A 232 1.46 6.09 18.16
N LEU A 233 0.37 6.36 18.88
CA LEU A 233 -0.98 6.21 18.33
C LEU A 233 -1.19 7.18 17.17
N PHE A 234 -2.03 6.79 16.21
CA PHE A 234 -2.27 7.52 14.96
C PHE A 234 -1.07 7.58 14.01
N HIS A 235 -0.08 6.73 14.26
CA HIS A 235 0.97 6.38 13.31
C HIS A 235 0.76 4.92 12.86
N PRO A 236 0.30 4.68 11.62
CA PRO A 236 -0.10 3.33 11.22
C PRO A 236 1.09 2.40 11.04
N ILE A 237 0.91 1.17 11.50
CA ILE A 237 1.91 0.10 11.48
C ILE A 237 1.81 -0.69 10.16
N PRO A 238 2.90 -0.97 9.45
CA PRO A 238 2.86 -1.80 8.25
C PRO A 238 2.17 -3.15 8.51
N PRO A 239 1.13 -3.53 7.73
CA PRO A 239 0.34 -4.71 8.04
C PRO A 239 1.11 -6.02 7.80
N MET A 240 0.99 -6.97 8.72
CA MET A 240 1.41 -8.36 8.52
C MET A 240 0.53 -9.02 7.46
N LEU A 241 1.11 -9.84 6.58
CA LEU A 241 0.42 -10.48 5.47
C LEU A 241 0.43 -12.00 5.60
N ALA A 242 -0.71 -12.66 5.42
CA ALA A 242 -0.77 -14.10 5.32
C ALA A 242 -0.14 -14.62 4.02
N ALA A 243 0.62 -15.73 4.12
CA ALA A 243 1.06 -16.46 2.94
C ALA A 243 -0.09 -17.29 2.36
N MET A 244 -0.11 -17.44 1.04
CA MET A 244 -1.06 -18.30 0.36
C MET A 244 -0.68 -19.76 0.55
N THR A 245 -1.67 -20.63 0.71
CA THR A 245 -1.53 -22.09 0.67
C THR A 245 -2.58 -22.68 -0.28
N SER A 246 -2.24 -23.82 -0.84
CA SER A 246 -3.12 -24.56 -1.76
C SER A 246 -4.24 -25.31 -1.03
N GLY A 247 -4.08 -25.58 0.27
CA GLY A 247 -5.07 -26.31 1.06
C GLY A 247 -4.58 -26.67 2.46
N ALA A 248 -5.40 -27.45 3.17
CA ALA A 248 -5.13 -27.84 4.55
C ALA A 248 -3.85 -28.66 4.72
N THR A 249 -3.51 -29.52 3.76
CA THR A 249 -2.27 -30.31 3.79
C THR A 249 -1.02 -29.42 3.80
N GLU A 250 -0.93 -28.45 2.91
CA GLU A 250 0.21 -27.51 2.88
C GLU A 250 0.27 -26.66 4.15
N VAL A 251 -0.89 -26.30 4.74
CA VAL A 251 -0.93 -25.61 6.03
C VAL A 251 -0.31 -26.49 7.11
N ALA A 252 -0.72 -27.77 7.18
CA ALA A 252 -0.21 -28.70 8.17
C ALA A 252 1.32 -28.91 8.03
N GLU A 253 1.82 -29.10 6.81
CA GLU A 253 3.25 -29.19 6.53
C GLU A 253 4.03 -27.96 7.02
N ARG A 254 3.58 -26.75 6.66
CA ARG A 254 4.25 -25.50 7.06
C ARG A 254 4.18 -25.21 8.55
N LEU A 255 3.14 -25.70 9.24
CA LEU A 255 3.03 -25.57 10.69
C LEU A 255 3.87 -26.61 11.42
N SER A 256 3.99 -27.83 10.89
CA SER A 256 4.87 -28.87 11.43
C SER A 256 6.36 -28.51 11.39
N ASP A 257 6.76 -27.62 10.45
CA ASP A 257 8.12 -27.09 10.42
C ASP A 257 8.43 -26.11 11.57
N ARG A 258 7.45 -25.78 12.41
CA ARG A 258 7.61 -24.84 13.52
C ARG A 258 7.99 -25.57 14.79
N PRO A 259 9.05 -25.12 15.49
CA PRO A 259 9.55 -25.80 16.68
C PRO A 259 8.56 -25.79 17.85
N GLU A 260 7.59 -24.89 17.83
CA GLU A 260 6.54 -24.79 18.84
C GLU A 260 5.34 -25.73 18.62
N ILE A 261 5.32 -26.51 17.53
CA ILE A 261 4.26 -27.47 17.19
C ILE A 261 4.87 -28.88 17.10
N ASP A 262 4.73 -29.65 18.16
CA ASP A 262 5.29 -31.00 18.26
C ASP A 262 4.55 -31.98 17.33
N ASP A 263 3.22 -31.92 17.33
CA ASP A 263 2.37 -32.80 16.52
C ASP A 263 1.13 -32.03 16.03
N ILE A 264 1.05 -31.80 14.73
CA ILE A 264 -0.05 -31.08 14.10
C ILE A 264 -1.41 -31.76 14.28
N THR A 265 -1.42 -33.09 14.50
CA THR A 265 -2.67 -33.86 14.65
C THR A 265 -3.35 -33.62 15.99
N THR A 266 -2.59 -33.18 16.99
CA THR A 266 -3.07 -32.91 18.35
C THR A 266 -2.94 -31.44 18.73
N ALA A 267 -2.15 -30.67 18.01
CA ALA A 267 -1.95 -29.25 18.31
C ALA A 267 -3.25 -28.46 18.05
N GLU A 268 -3.57 -27.60 18.99
CA GLU A 268 -4.68 -26.66 18.90
C GLU A 268 -4.33 -25.49 17.98
N ILE A 269 -4.85 -25.51 16.76
CA ILE A 269 -4.55 -24.52 15.72
C ILE A 269 -5.71 -23.53 15.58
N PRO A 270 -5.51 -22.25 15.89
CA PRO A 270 -6.50 -21.21 15.66
C PRO A 270 -6.73 -20.96 14.17
N VAL A 271 -8.00 -20.97 13.78
CA VAL A 271 -8.45 -20.63 12.43
C VAL A 271 -9.52 -19.56 12.49
N GLU A 272 -9.46 -18.60 11.61
CA GLU A 272 -10.41 -17.49 11.52
C GLU A 272 -11.05 -17.44 10.14
N ASP A 273 -12.27 -16.94 10.08
CA ASP A 273 -12.94 -16.64 8.81
C ASP A 273 -12.13 -15.60 8.02
N LYS A 274 -11.91 -15.88 6.73
CA LYS A 274 -11.33 -14.91 5.82
C LYS A 274 -12.42 -14.08 5.17
N TYR A 275 -12.64 -12.89 5.69
CA TYR A 275 -13.62 -11.97 5.16
C TYR A 275 -13.21 -11.36 3.82
N ASP A 276 -14.19 -11.00 2.97
CA ASP A 276 -14.01 -10.23 1.74
C ASP A 276 -14.38 -8.77 2.01
N GLY A 277 -13.41 -7.96 2.38
CA GLY A 277 -13.62 -6.57 2.77
C GLY A 277 -12.48 -5.65 2.37
N VAL A 278 -12.33 -4.59 3.13
CA VAL A 278 -11.24 -3.62 3.04
C VAL A 278 -10.46 -3.67 4.36
N ARG A 279 -9.23 -4.16 4.30
CA ARG A 279 -8.37 -4.18 5.48
C ARG A 279 -8.12 -2.79 5.99
N ALA A 280 -8.31 -2.62 7.29
CA ALA A 280 -8.00 -1.38 7.96
C ALA A 280 -7.40 -1.63 9.35
N GLN A 281 -6.57 -0.69 9.76
CA GLN A 281 -6.04 -0.59 11.12
C GLN A 281 -6.78 0.53 11.83
N LEU A 282 -7.44 0.21 12.94
CA LEU A 282 -8.23 1.14 13.75
C LEU A 282 -7.40 1.59 14.95
N HIS A 283 -7.12 2.88 15.05
CA HIS A 283 -6.48 3.52 16.18
C HIS A 283 -7.53 4.28 17.00
N VAL A 284 -7.52 4.09 18.31
CA VAL A 284 -8.46 4.76 19.22
C VAL A 284 -7.74 5.30 20.44
N GLN A 285 -8.00 6.54 20.82
CA GLN A 285 -7.52 7.15 22.07
C GLN A 285 -8.50 8.23 22.52
N GLY A 286 -9.12 8.03 23.66
CA GLY A 286 -10.11 8.96 24.20
C GLY A 286 -11.29 9.17 23.25
N ASP A 287 -11.47 10.40 22.81
CA ASP A 287 -12.52 10.84 21.89
C ASP A 287 -12.10 10.84 20.40
N ARG A 288 -10.91 10.35 20.11
CA ARG A 288 -10.35 10.29 18.77
C ARG A 288 -10.24 8.85 18.28
N ALA A 289 -10.73 8.60 17.06
CA ALA A 289 -10.49 7.36 16.33
C ALA A 289 -10.05 7.68 14.90
N ALA A 290 -9.20 6.83 14.31
CA ALA A 290 -8.78 6.91 12.92
C ALA A 290 -8.63 5.51 12.32
N LEU A 291 -8.98 5.38 11.04
CA LEU A 291 -8.87 4.17 10.24
C LEU A 291 -7.82 4.35 9.16
N TYR A 292 -6.86 3.44 9.10
CA TYR A 292 -5.81 3.44 8.07
C TYR A 292 -5.93 2.20 7.19
N GLY A 293 -6.01 2.41 5.89
CA GLY A 293 -6.08 1.33 4.91
C GLY A 293 -4.80 0.48 4.85
N ARG A 294 -4.82 -0.56 4.03
CA ARG A 294 -3.67 -1.46 3.83
C ARG A 294 -2.41 -0.75 3.35
N ASP A 295 -2.56 0.36 2.66
CA ASP A 295 -1.51 1.26 2.15
C ASP A 295 -1.12 2.35 3.14
N LEU A 296 -1.64 2.29 4.37
CA LEU A 296 -1.42 3.22 5.48
C LEU A 296 -2.03 4.63 5.28
N HIS A 297 -2.86 4.83 4.26
CA HIS A 297 -3.60 6.08 4.10
C HIS A 297 -4.81 6.15 5.03
N ASP A 298 -5.11 7.36 5.50
CA ASP A 298 -6.27 7.62 6.33
C ASP A 298 -7.56 7.48 5.51
N VAL A 299 -8.43 6.55 5.90
CA VAL A 299 -9.73 6.28 5.29
C VAL A 299 -10.90 6.57 6.22
N THR A 300 -10.66 7.26 7.33
CA THR A 300 -11.65 7.57 8.37
C THR A 300 -12.89 8.25 7.82
N VAL A 301 -12.71 9.20 6.91
CA VAL A 301 -13.81 9.95 6.28
C VAL A 301 -14.76 9.04 5.48
N SER A 302 -14.25 7.91 4.97
CA SER A 302 -15.06 6.93 4.22
C SER A 302 -15.92 6.03 5.13
N PHE A 303 -15.58 5.96 6.45
CA PHE A 303 -16.22 5.05 7.41
C PHE A 303 -16.44 5.74 8.78
N PRO A 304 -17.14 6.89 8.82
CA PRO A 304 -17.31 7.68 10.04
C PRO A 304 -18.09 6.94 11.13
N GLU A 305 -19.00 6.02 10.76
CA GLU A 305 -19.77 5.19 11.69
C GLU A 305 -18.89 4.24 12.50
N ILE A 306 -17.83 3.68 11.89
CA ILE A 306 -16.87 2.81 12.57
C ILE A 306 -16.05 3.64 13.57
N ALA A 307 -15.57 4.82 13.16
CA ALA A 307 -14.83 5.70 14.03
C ALA A 307 -15.65 6.15 15.24
N ALA A 308 -16.91 6.53 15.02
CA ALA A 308 -17.82 6.91 16.11
C ALA A 308 -18.11 5.74 17.07
N ALA A 309 -18.37 4.55 16.54
CA ALA A 309 -18.58 3.35 17.34
C ALA A 309 -17.32 2.97 18.13
N ALA A 310 -16.12 3.12 17.55
CA ALA A 310 -14.87 2.85 18.21
C ALA A 310 -14.64 3.75 19.44
N VAL A 311 -14.89 5.05 19.30
CA VAL A 311 -14.84 6.00 20.44
C VAL A 311 -15.82 5.58 21.53
N ALA A 312 -17.04 5.15 21.16
CA ALA A 312 -18.05 4.73 22.13
C ALA A 312 -17.66 3.50 22.94
N THR A 313 -16.76 2.64 22.45
CA THR A 313 -16.28 1.47 23.21
C THR A 313 -15.44 1.83 24.42
N GLY A 314 -14.84 3.01 24.45
CA GLY A 314 -13.85 3.42 25.46
C GLY A 314 -12.50 2.69 25.37
N VAL A 315 -12.29 1.86 24.34
CA VAL A 315 -11.01 1.16 24.09
C VAL A 315 -9.97 2.19 23.69
N ASN A 316 -8.77 2.07 24.23
CA ASN A 316 -7.58 2.78 23.75
C ASN A 316 -6.60 1.77 23.20
N GLY A 317 -6.13 1.93 21.96
CA GLY A 317 -5.19 1.01 21.34
C GLY A 317 -5.24 0.96 19.81
N ILE A 318 -4.66 -0.10 19.27
CA ILE A 318 -4.56 -0.36 17.84
C ILE A 318 -5.10 -1.75 17.53
N LEU A 319 -6.15 -1.81 16.72
CA LEU A 319 -6.75 -3.04 16.23
C LEU A 319 -6.44 -3.20 14.73
N ASP A 320 -6.12 -4.42 14.32
CA ASP A 320 -6.00 -4.79 12.89
C ASP A 320 -7.24 -5.60 12.50
N GLY A 321 -7.90 -5.20 11.42
CA GLY A 321 -9.19 -5.78 11.07
C GLY A 321 -9.57 -5.62 9.60
N GLU A 322 -10.78 -6.04 9.29
CA GLU A 322 -11.40 -5.92 7.98
C GLU A 322 -12.70 -5.13 8.09
N ILE A 323 -12.86 -4.10 7.26
CA ILE A 323 -14.14 -3.41 7.08
C ILE A 323 -14.96 -4.23 6.10
N VAL A 324 -16.15 -4.65 6.52
CA VAL A 324 -17.00 -5.55 5.75
C VAL A 324 -18.39 -4.92 5.60
N ALA A 325 -18.92 -4.91 4.37
CA ALA A 325 -20.32 -4.60 4.15
C ALA A 325 -21.17 -5.77 4.67
N TRP A 326 -22.27 -5.49 5.37
CA TRP A 326 -23.02 -6.48 6.13
C TRP A 326 -24.52 -6.34 5.91
N ALA A 327 -25.21 -7.43 5.57
CA ALA A 327 -26.66 -7.47 5.51
C ALA A 327 -27.18 -8.87 5.89
N ASP A 328 -28.35 -8.94 6.47
CA ASP A 328 -29.06 -10.19 6.81
C ASP A 328 -28.21 -11.21 7.57
N GLY A 329 -27.35 -10.72 8.47
CA GLY A 329 -26.44 -11.56 9.25
C GLY A 329 -25.25 -12.12 8.48
N ARG A 330 -24.93 -11.63 7.28
CA ARG A 330 -23.87 -12.15 6.39
C ARG A 330 -22.97 -11.05 5.83
N PRO A 331 -21.70 -11.36 5.55
CA PRO A 331 -20.83 -10.48 4.81
C PRO A 331 -21.27 -10.34 3.35
N LEU A 332 -21.26 -9.13 2.83
CA LEU A 332 -21.43 -8.82 1.41
C LEU A 332 -20.07 -8.72 0.70
N PRO A 333 -20.01 -8.88 -0.64
CA PRO A 333 -18.78 -8.74 -1.40
C PRO A 333 -18.12 -7.36 -1.23
N SER A 334 -16.79 -7.32 -1.18
CA SER A 334 -16.00 -6.08 -1.03
C SER A 334 -16.28 -5.02 -2.11
N SER A 335 -16.76 -5.43 -3.29
CA SER A 335 -17.20 -4.51 -4.34
C SER A 335 -18.30 -3.54 -3.90
N THR A 336 -19.09 -3.90 -2.90
CA THR A 336 -20.12 -3.06 -2.27
C THR A 336 -19.49 -1.83 -1.58
N LEU A 337 -18.22 -1.90 -1.17
CA LEU A 337 -17.49 -0.81 -0.51
C LEU A 337 -16.76 0.12 -1.50
N THR A 338 -16.63 -0.27 -2.77
CA THR A 338 -15.89 0.50 -3.79
C THR A 338 -16.38 1.96 -3.93
N PRO A 339 -17.69 2.26 -3.91
CA PRO A 339 -18.16 3.63 -4.00
C PRO A 339 -17.68 4.52 -2.82
N ARG A 340 -17.53 3.96 -1.62
CA ARG A 340 -17.06 4.72 -0.45
C ARG A 340 -15.58 5.12 -0.54
N LEU A 341 -14.76 4.31 -1.22
CA LEU A 341 -13.32 4.51 -1.36
C LEU A 341 -12.94 5.38 -2.58
N SER A 342 -13.83 5.52 -3.57
CA SER A 342 -13.52 6.19 -4.83
C SER A 342 -13.50 7.72 -4.77
N GLY A 343 -13.71 8.34 -3.59
CA GLY A 343 -13.71 9.79 -3.42
C GLY A 343 -14.85 10.52 -4.18
N ALA A 344 -15.74 9.79 -4.85
CA ALA A 344 -16.97 10.36 -5.39
C ALA A 344 -17.77 10.90 -4.21
N ALA A 345 -18.07 12.20 -4.22
CA ALA A 345 -18.84 12.87 -3.19
C ALA A 345 -20.18 12.15 -3.02
N GLN A 346 -20.22 11.20 -2.09
CA GLN A 346 -21.46 10.52 -1.73
C GLN A 346 -22.22 11.41 -0.76
N THR A 347 -23.51 11.58 -1.01
CA THR A 347 -24.39 12.18 -0.02
C THR A 347 -24.41 11.28 1.22
N LEU A 348 -24.57 11.88 2.41
CA LEU A 348 -24.71 11.15 3.66
C LEU A 348 -25.77 10.04 3.59
N SER A 349 -26.82 10.23 2.77
CA SER A 349 -27.88 9.23 2.54
C SER A 349 -27.40 8.00 1.75
N GLU A 350 -26.42 8.14 0.87
CA GLU A 350 -25.85 7.00 0.10
C GLU A 350 -24.86 6.20 0.94
N GLN A 351 -24.08 6.86 1.80
CA GLN A 351 -23.20 6.20 2.76
C GLN A 351 -24.00 5.36 3.77
N GLN A 352 -25.17 5.83 4.19
CA GLN A 352 -26.06 5.14 5.15
C GLN A 352 -26.77 3.91 4.58
N ARG A 353 -26.85 3.75 3.25
CA ARG A 353 -27.54 2.61 2.62
C ARG A 353 -26.79 1.29 2.77
N THR A 354 -25.47 1.31 2.90
CA THR A 354 -24.67 0.10 3.09
C THR A 354 -24.21 0.05 4.54
N HIS A 355 -24.80 -0.87 5.31
CA HIS A 355 -24.33 -1.13 6.66
C HIS A 355 -22.93 -1.74 6.61
N VAL A 356 -22.02 -1.23 7.41
CA VAL A 356 -20.63 -1.72 7.52
C VAL A 356 -20.29 -2.06 8.95
N ILE A 357 -19.47 -3.08 9.12
CA ILE A 357 -18.91 -3.47 10.41
C ILE A 357 -17.39 -3.56 10.28
N PHE A 358 -16.70 -3.37 11.39
CA PHE A 358 -15.26 -3.60 11.51
C PHE A 358 -15.04 -4.91 12.27
N ILE A 359 -14.40 -5.87 11.62
CA ILE A 359 -14.09 -7.19 12.20
C ILE A 359 -12.61 -7.21 12.57
N ALA A 360 -12.32 -7.06 13.86
CA ALA A 360 -10.97 -7.10 14.39
C ALA A 360 -10.47 -8.56 14.45
N PHE A 361 -9.31 -8.83 13.89
CA PHE A 361 -8.67 -10.14 13.94
C PHE A 361 -7.32 -10.14 14.65
N ASP A 362 -6.80 -8.97 15.07
CA ASP A 362 -5.63 -8.85 15.92
C ASP A 362 -5.66 -7.56 16.74
N LEU A 363 -4.98 -7.57 17.90
CA LEU A 363 -4.78 -6.42 18.76
C LEU A 363 -3.27 -6.13 18.84
N LEU A 364 -2.86 -4.99 18.28
CA LEU A 364 -1.45 -4.62 18.15
C LEU A 364 -0.94 -3.83 19.34
N ALA A 365 -1.84 -3.10 19.99
CA ALA A 365 -1.53 -2.37 21.22
C ALA A 365 -2.78 -2.18 22.07
N LEU A 366 -2.60 -2.14 23.39
CA LEU A 366 -3.62 -1.78 24.37
C LEU A 366 -3.10 -0.61 25.22
N GLY A 367 -3.78 0.54 25.17
CA GLY A 367 -3.20 1.79 25.62
C GLY A 367 -1.93 2.12 24.80
N GLU A 368 -0.85 2.41 25.49
CA GLU A 368 0.48 2.64 24.89
C GLU A 368 1.35 1.37 24.89
N GLU A 369 0.85 0.24 25.41
CA GLU A 369 1.60 -1.01 25.47
C GLU A 369 1.52 -1.76 24.13
N PRO A 370 2.66 -1.98 23.44
CA PRO A 370 2.70 -2.75 22.21
C PRO A 370 2.57 -4.25 22.52
N LEU A 371 1.60 -4.92 21.89
CA LEU A 371 1.37 -6.35 22.04
C LEU A 371 1.98 -7.19 20.92
N MET A 372 2.51 -6.57 19.88
CA MET A 372 2.94 -7.25 18.64
C MET A 372 3.96 -8.37 18.88
N GLN A 373 4.82 -8.25 19.88
CA GLN A 373 5.82 -9.29 20.20
C GLN A 373 5.24 -10.45 21.04
N ARG A 374 4.04 -10.30 21.58
CA ARG A 374 3.38 -11.37 22.32
C ARG A 374 2.90 -12.48 21.38
N PRO A 375 2.78 -13.74 21.87
CA PRO A 375 2.13 -14.83 21.15
C PRO A 375 0.73 -14.45 20.64
N TYR A 376 0.32 -15.00 19.47
CA TYR A 376 -1.00 -14.72 18.92
C TYR A 376 -2.13 -15.05 19.92
N VAL A 377 -2.04 -16.17 20.65
CA VAL A 377 -3.06 -16.58 21.62
C VAL A 377 -3.26 -15.55 22.73
N GLU A 378 -2.21 -14.87 23.17
CA GLU A 378 -2.30 -13.80 24.18
C GLU A 378 -2.96 -12.54 23.60
N ARG A 379 -2.57 -12.15 22.38
CA ARG A 379 -3.18 -11.00 21.70
C ARG A 379 -4.66 -11.25 21.40
N ARG A 380 -5.00 -12.49 21.05
CA ARG A 380 -6.38 -12.90 20.83
C ARG A 380 -7.22 -12.83 22.11
N ALA A 381 -6.72 -13.37 23.20
CA ALA A 381 -7.38 -13.30 24.51
C ALA A 381 -7.60 -11.84 24.95
N ALA A 382 -6.60 -10.99 24.75
CA ALA A 382 -6.74 -9.55 25.01
C ALA A 382 -7.81 -8.90 24.10
N LEU A 383 -7.86 -9.23 22.82
CA LEU A 383 -8.89 -8.75 21.89
C LEU A 383 -10.30 -9.17 22.33
N GLU A 384 -10.48 -10.41 22.73
CA GLU A 384 -11.79 -10.93 23.20
C GLU A 384 -12.26 -10.25 24.48
N SER A 385 -11.32 -9.93 25.38
CA SER A 385 -11.64 -9.23 26.63
C SER A 385 -12.22 -7.83 26.44
N LEU A 386 -12.03 -7.22 25.26
CA LEU A 386 -12.59 -5.91 24.90
C LEU A 386 -14.11 -5.95 24.69
N GLN A 387 -14.70 -7.12 24.45
CA GLN A 387 -16.14 -7.30 24.20
C GLN A 387 -16.71 -6.33 23.15
N LEU A 388 -16.00 -6.17 22.04
CA LEU A 388 -16.26 -5.14 21.02
C LEU A 388 -17.71 -5.13 20.52
N ASP A 389 -18.33 -6.28 20.33
CA ASP A 389 -19.70 -6.38 19.84
C ASP A 389 -20.71 -5.75 20.81
N ALA A 390 -20.57 -6.03 22.10
CA ALA A 390 -21.45 -5.50 23.13
C ALA A 390 -21.25 -3.99 23.36
N THR A 391 -19.99 -3.52 23.30
CA THR A 391 -19.64 -2.12 23.61
C THR A 391 -19.88 -1.17 22.45
N SER A 392 -19.86 -1.67 21.19
CA SER A 392 -20.02 -0.86 19.97
C SER A 392 -21.43 -0.91 19.37
N GLY A 393 -22.38 -1.63 20.00
CA GLY A 393 -23.70 -1.89 19.41
C GLY A 393 -23.64 -2.75 18.13
N GLY A 394 -22.66 -3.64 18.03
CA GLY A 394 -22.50 -4.58 16.93
C GLY A 394 -21.74 -4.04 15.71
N VAL A 395 -21.25 -2.81 15.75
CA VAL A 395 -20.46 -2.21 14.63
C VAL A 395 -19.03 -2.72 14.63
N LEU A 396 -18.42 -2.94 15.81
CA LEU A 396 -17.11 -3.57 15.95
C LEU A 396 -17.29 -4.99 16.49
N ARG A 397 -16.58 -5.96 15.90
CA ARG A 397 -16.63 -7.37 16.32
C ARG A 397 -15.24 -7.98 16.30
N ALA A 398 -15.00 -8.98 17.13
CA ALA A 398 -13.87 -9.88 16.94
C ALA A 398 -14.17 -10.85 15.79
N ALA A 399 -13.14 -11.22 15.02
CA ALA A 399 -13.26 -12.22 13.97
C ALA A 399 -13.75 -13.56 14.56
N THR A 400 -14.61 -14.26 13.84
CA THR A 400 -15.01 -15.63 14.22
C THR A 400 -13.78 -16.53 14.20
N GLN A 401 -13.47 -17.12 15.34
CA GLN A 401 -12.34 -18.04 15.51
C GLN A 401 -12.85 -19.40 15.97
N GLU A 402 -12.23 -20.44 15.45
CA GLU A 402 -12.35 -21.83 15.90
C GLU A 402 -10.96 -22.37 16.18
N THR A 403 -10.88 -23.36 17.06
CA THR A 403 -9.65 -24.12 17.32
C THR A 403 -9.83 -25.52 16.74
N VAL A 404 -8.90 -25.94 15.89
CA VAL A 404 -8.96 -27.21 15.16
C VAL A 404 -7.65 -27.97 15.28
N CYS A 405 -7.69 -29.28 15.05
CA CYS A 405 -6.52 -30.17 15.03
C CYS A 405 -6.41 -30.85 13.66
N GLY A 406 -5.19 -30.98 13.17
CA GLY A 406 -4.87 -31.73 11.97
C GLY A 406 -5.46 -31.19 10.65
N VAL A 407 -5.16 -31.91 9.58
CA VAL A 407 -5.62 -31.56 8.22
C VAL A 407 -7.13 -31.59 8.10
N GLU A 408 -7.78 -32.62 8.67
CA GLU A 408 -9.23 -32.81 8.61
C GLU A 408 -9.98 -31.68 9.32
N GLY A 409 -9.48 -31.25 10.49
CA GLY A 409 -10.05 -30.12 11.23
C GLY A 409 -9.97 -28.81 10.44
N ILE A 410 -8.82 -28.51 9.82
CA ILE A 410 -8.64 -27.33 8.97
C ILE A 410 -9.58 -27.39 7.75
N GLU A 411 -9.74 -28.56 7.14
CA GLU A 411 -10.63 -28.75 6.00
C GLU A 411 -12.10 -28.54 6.37
N ALA A 412 -12.55 -29.10 7.47
CA ALA A 412 -13.92 -28.92 7.98
C ALA A 412 -14.23 -27.45 8.30
N ALA A 413 -13.30 -26.77 8.97
CA ALA A 413 -13.41 -25.34 9.24
C ALA A 413 -13.45 -24.49 7.96
N PHE A 414 -12.66 -24.87 6.92
CA PHE A 414 -12.72 -24.20 5.63
C PHE A 414 -14.11 -24.29 5.00
N ILE A 415 -14.71 -25.47 4.99
CA ILE A 415 -16.07 -25.68 4.46
C ILE A 415 -17.08 -24.83 5.24
N THR A 416 -17.00 -24.86 6.58
CA THR A 416 -17.89 -24.09 7.45
C THR A 416 -17.76 -22.58 7.24
N SER A 417 -16.53 -22.06 7.13
CA SER A 417 -16.28 -20.66 6.83
C SER A 417 -16.88 -20.22 5.49
N ARG A 418 -16.80 -21.10 4.47
CA ARG A 418 -17.42 -20.87 3.16
C ARG A 418 -18.95 -20.82 3.24
N GLN A 419 -19.57 -21.69 4.05
CA GLN A 419 -21.03 -21.67 4.28
C GLN A 419 -21.50 -20.38 4.97
N ARG A 420 -20.65 -19.77 5.82
CA ARG A 420 -20.89 -18.46 6.44
C ARG A 420 -20.72 -17.28 5.46
N GLY A 421 -20.30 -17.52 4.22
CA GLY A 421 -20.10 -16.49 3.19
C GLY A 421 -18.70 -15.86 3.16
N SER A 422 -17.75 -16.40 3.92
CA SER A 422 -16.35 -15.94 3.91
C SER A 422 -15.56 -16.48 2.72
N GLU A 423 -14.43 -15.86 2.34
CA GLU A 423 -13.59 -16.32 1.21
C GLU A 423 -12.82 -17.62 1.49
N GLY A 424 -12.71 -18.04 2.72
CA GLY A 424 -11.93 -19.17 3.19
C GLY A 424 -11.46 -18.98 4.62
N LEU A 425 -10.25 -19.43 4.95
CA LEU A 425 -9.67 -19.34 6.29
C LEU A 425 -8.38 -18.54 6.31
N VAL A 426 -8.10 -17.93 7.46
CA VAL A 426 -6.76 -17.54 7.90
C VAL A 426 -6.37 -18.43 9.08
N VAL A 427 -5.36 -19.26 8.90
CA VAL A 427 -4.78 -20.10 9.95
C VAL A 427 -3.65 -19.34 10.61
N LYS A 428 -3.63 -19.30 11.93
CA LYS A 428 -2.65 -18.54 12.72
C LYS A 428 -1.85 -19.48 13.60
N ALA A 429 -0.53 -19.38 13.52
CA ALA A 429 0.35 -20.12 14.44
C ALA A 429 0.16 -19.57 15.87
N PRO A 430 -0.15 -20.41 16.89
CA PRO A 430 -0.55 -19.95 18.22
C PRO A 430 0.47 -19.05 18.91
N HIS A 431 1.75 -19.37 18.77
CA HIS A 431 2.85 -18.66 19.43
C HIS A 431 3.54 -17.61 18.56
N ALA A 432 3.06 -17.39 17.33
CA ALA A 432 3.69 -16.44 16.43
C ALA A 432 3.46 -14.98 16.88
N PRO A 433 4.50 -14.14 16.89
CA PRO A 433 4.33 -12.70 17.04
C PRO A 433 3.66 -12.09 15.80
N TYR A 434 3.11 -10.89 15.95
CA TYR A 434 2.73 -10.08 14.80
C TYR A 434 4.01 -9.52 14.17
N ALA A 435 4.22 -9.79 12.87
CA ALA A 435 5.43 -9.39 12.13
C ALA A 435 5.11 -8.28 11.12
N PRO A 436 5.20 -7.00 11.51
CA PRO A 436 4.85 -5.87 10.67
C PRO A 436 5.58 -5.86 9.33
N GLY A 437 4.83 -5.62 8.24
CA GLY A 437 5.36 -5.57 6.87
C GLY A 437 5.84 -6.90 6.29
N ARG A 438 5.78 -8.00 7.04
CA ARG A 438 6.24 -9.32 6.58
C ARG A 438 5.08 -10.21 6.13
N ARG A 439 5.41 -11.21 5.30
CA ARG A 439 4.47 -12.21 4.81
C ARG A 439 4.85 -13.59 5.34
N GLY A 440 3.85 -14.37 5.79
CA GLY A 440 4.02 -15.78 6.13
C GLY A 440 4.72 -16.05 7.46
N SER A 441 4.89 -15.04 8.32
CA SER A 441 5.57 -15.19 9.61
C SER A 441 4.73 -15.88 10.70
N GLY A 442 3.62 -16.54 10.34
CA GLY A 442 2.71 -17.19 11.29
C GLY A 442 1.26 -17.16 10.82
N TRP A 443 0.96 -16.45 9.73
CA TRP A 443 -0.37 -16.43 9.14
C TRP A 443 -0.36 -17.10 7.77
N LEU A 444 -1.24 -18.09 7.61
CA LEU A 444 -1.46 -18.83 6.38
C LEU A 444 -2.91 -18.67 5.94
N LYS A 445 -3.16 -18.34 4.68
CA LYS A 445 -4.51 -18.22 4.16
C LYS A 445 -4.83 -19.37 3.23
N VAL A 446 -5.87 -20.08 3.55
CA VAL A 446 -6.45 -21.12 2.70
C VAL A 446 -7.54 -20.49 1.86
N LYS A 447 -7.28 -20.39 0.56
CA LYS A 447 -8.24 -19.90 -0.42
C LYS A 447 -8.20 -20.84 -1.60
N ARG A 448 -9.30 -21.52 -1.87
CA ARG A 448 -9.45 -22.36 -3.05
C ARG A 448 -10.34 -21.65 -4.05
N SER A 449 -10.08 -21.89 -5.31
CA SER A 449 -11.00 -21.51 -6.37
C SER A 449 -12.31 -22.28 -6.16
N LEU A 450 -13.42 -21.57 -6.29
CA LEU A 450 -14.74 -22.16 -6.06
C LEU A 450 -15.15 -23.09 -7.18
N ASP A 451 -14.66 -22.81 -8.39
CA ASP A 451 -15.06 -23.54 -9.58
C ASP A 451 -13.97 -23.44 -10.65
N THR A 452 -14.07 -24.30 -11.64
CA THR A 452 -13.23 -24.28 -12.84
C THR A 452 -14.09 -24.29 -14.10
N LEU A 453 -13.55 -23.72 -15.17
CA LEU A 453 -14.14 -23.73 -16.50
C LEU A 453 -13.07 -24.09 -17.52
N ASP A 454 -13.42 -24.95 -18.44
CA ASP A 454 -12.60 -25.21 -19.62
C ASP A 454 -12.83 -24.11 -20.66
N CYS A 455 -11.82 -23.27 -20.84
CA CYS A 455 -11.86 -22.07 -21.70
C CYS A 455 -10.89 -22.18 -22.85
N ILE A 456 -11.12 -21.45 -23.91
CA ILE A 456 -10.26 -21.41 -25.10
C ILE A 456 -9.36 -20.17 -25.01
N ILE A 457 -8.03 -20.33 -25.19
CA ILE A 457 -7.13 -19.16 -25.33
C ILE A 457 -7.40 -18.49 -26.67
N VAL A 458 -7.64 -17.17 -26.65
CA VAL A 458 -7.90 -16.34 -27.84
C VAL A 458 -6.89 -15.22 -28.01
N GLY A 459 -6.08 -14.96 -26.99
CA GLY A 459 -5.04 -13.93 -27.03
C GLY A 459 -4.01 -14.13 -25.92
N ALA A 460 -2.85 -13.47 -26.08
CA ALA A 460 -1.77 -13.52 -25.10
C ALA A 460 -0.95 -12.24 -25.09
N GLU A 461 -0.32 -11.97 -23.95
CA GLU A 461 0.60 -10.86 -23.73
C GLU A 461 1.84 -11.33 -22.96
N PRO A 462 2.97 -10.60 -23.05
CA PRO A 462 4.15 -10.87 -22.23
C PRO A 462 3.83 -10.79 -20.74
N GLY A 463 4.37 -11.71 -19.96
CA GLY A 463 4.21 -11.71 -18.51
C GLY A 463 4.99 -10.58 -17.83
N LEU A 464 4.87 -10.50 -16.50
CA LEU A 464 5.58 -9.51 -15.68
C LEU A 464 6.86 -10.09 -15.05
N GLY A 465 7.81 -9.22 -14.73
CA GLY A 465 9.02 -9.58 -14.01
C GLY A 465 9.91 -10.58 -14.78
N ARG A 466 10.16 -11.76 -14.21
CA ARG A 466 11.01 -12.81 -14.83
C ARG A 466 10.42 -13.41 -16.11
N ARG A 467 9.09 -13.33 -16.28
CA ARG A 467 8.35 -13.88 -17.43
C ARG A 467 8.14 -12.88 -18.56
N ARG A 468 8.86 -11.76 -18.55
CA ARG A 468 8.74 -10.67 -19.53
C ARG A 468 9.02 -11.11 -20.98
N ALA A 469 9.81 -12.19 -21.16
CA ALA A 469 10.13 -12.74 -22.46
C ALA A 469 9.18 -13.86 -22.91
N LEU A 470 8.18 -14.22 -22.09
CA LEU A 470 7.24 -15.30 -22.37
C LEU A 470 5.82 -14.75 -22.49
N LEU A 471 5.04 -15.27 -23.42
CA LEU A 471 3.60 -15.02 -23.51
C LEU A 471 2.89 -15.84 -22.42
N SER A 472 2.75 -15.26 -21.24
CA SER A 472 2.25 -15.95 -20.05
C SER A 472 1.05 -15.27 -19.39
N ASP A 473 0.51 -14.23 -20.01
CA ASP A 473 -0.74 -13.58 -19.60
C ASP A 473 -1.76 -13.77 -20.73
N CYS A 474 -2.71 -14.71 -20.53
CA CYS A 474 -3.59 -15.16 -21.59
C CYS A 474 -5.01 -14.63 -21.44
N THR A 475 -5.58 -14.16 -22.55
CA THR A 475 -7.00 -13.86 -22.70
C THR A 475 -7.74 -15.13 -23.13
N PHE A 476 -8.84 -15.44 -22.44
CA PHE A 476 -9.60 -16.65 -22.70
C PHE A 476 -11.08 -16.37 -22.92
N ALA A 477 -11.73 -17.27 -23.64
CA ALA A 477 -13.10 -17.16 -24.07
C ALA A 477 -13.86 -18.49 -23.86
N VAL A 478 -15.17 -18.37 -23.82
CA VAL A 478 -16.13 -19.50 -23.89
C VAL A 478 -16.92 -19.41 -25.19
N ARG A 479 -17.66 -20.44 -25.52
CA ARG A 479 -18.53 -20.44 -26.69
C ARG A 479 -19.89 -19.81 -26.38
N ASP A 480 -20.37 -19.01 -27.28
CA ASP A 480 -21.75 -18.59 -27.29
C ASP A 480 -22.63 -19.68 -27.95
N ASP A 481 -23.50 -20.26 -27.17
CA ASP A 481 -24.37 -21.36 -27.59
C ASP A 481 -25.31 -20.99 -28.75
N LEU A 482 -25.67 -19.70 -28.87
CA LEU A 482 -26.60 -19.22 -29.87
C LEU A 482 -25.92 -18.87 -31.19
N SER A 483 -24.77 -18.19 -31.12
CA SER A 483 -24.06 -17.72 -32.33
C SER A 483 -22.91 -18.60 -32.77
N GLY A 484 -22.47 -19.54 -31.92
CA GLY A 484 -21.26 -20.35 -32.12
C GLY A 484 -19.96 -19.57 -32.04
N ARG A 485 -20.01 -18.25 -31.74
CA ARG A 485 -18.83 -17.38 -31.63
C ARG A 485 -18.16 -17.53 -30.28
N LEU A 486 -16.89 -17.11 -30.22
CA LEU A 486 -16.15 -17.04 -28.97
C LEU A 486 -16.42 -15.72 -28.26
N ALA A 487 -16.80 -15.79 -27.01
CA ALA A 487 -17.06 -14.65 -26.13
C ALA A 487 -15.98 -14.57 -25.04
N THR A 488 -15.17 -13.53 -25.08
CA THR A 488 -14.13 -13.29 -24.07
C THR A 488 -14.73 -13.03 -22.70
N ILE A 489 -14.24 -13.75 -21.68
CA ILE A 489 -14.74 -13.67 -20.29
C ILE A 489 -13.68 -13.24 -19.29
N GLY A 490 -12.43 -13.12 -19.71
CA GLY A 490 -11.37 -12.67 -18.83
C GLY A 490 -9.97 -12.84 -19.39
N ARG A 491 -9.03 -12.42 -18.55
CA ARG A 491 -7.59 -12.57 -18.75
C ARG A 491 -6.96 -13.03 -17.45
N ALA A 492 -5.96 -13.89 -17.52
CA ALA A 492 -5.21 -14.35 -16.37
C ALA A 492 -3.78 -14.76 -16.72
N SER A 493 -2.90 -14.63 -15.75
CA SER A 493 -1.55 -15.19 -15.84
C SER A 493 -1.63 -16.71 -15.73
N VAL A 494 -0.76 -17.38 -16.48
CA VAL A 494 -0.63 -18.84 -16.46
C VAL A 494 0.08 -19.28 -15.19
N ALA A 495 -0.58 -20.13 -14.40
CA ALA A 495 -0.06 -20.68 -13.14
C ALA A 495 0.41 -22.15 -13.31
N LEU A 496 1.23 -22.39 -14.32
CA LEU A 496 1.83 -23.68 -14.65
C LEU A 496 3.34 -23.68 -14.32
N PRO A 497 4.00 -24.85 -14.33
CA PRO A 497 5.46 -24.97 -14.28
C PRO A 497 6.13 -24.16 -15.41
N ASP A 498 7.31 -23.61 -15.16
CA ASP A 498 8.00 -22.73 -16.12
C ASP A 498 8.34 -23.43 -17.46
N THR A 499 8.51 -24.76 -17.45
CA THR A 499 8.68 -25.58 -18.67
C THR A 499 7.42 -25.55 -19.54
N GLU A 500 6.26 -25.81 -18.96
CA GLU A 500 4.97 -25.79 -19.67
C GLU A 500 4.62 -24.37 -20.18
N ILE A 501 4.95 -23.33 -19.40
CA ILE A 501 4.76 -21.95 -19.84
C ILE A 501 5.64 -21.62 -21.03
N SER A 502 6.89 -22.12 -21.07
CA SER A 502 7.80 -21.90 -22.17
C SER A 502 7.31 -22.58 -23.46
N GLU A 503 6.83 -23.80 -23.35
CA GLU A 503 6.25 -24.56 -24.48
C GLU A 503 4.98 -23.87 -25.01
N LEU A 504 4.09 -23.45 -24.09
CA LEU A 504 2.90 -22.69 -24.43
C LEU A 504 3.24 -21.37 -25.12
N SER A 505 4.24 -20.64 -24.63
CA SER A 505 4.68 -19.37 -25.23
C SER A 505 5.18 -19.56 -26.67
N ILE A 506 5.99 -20.59 -26.92
CA ILE A 506 6.47 -20.95 -28.28
C ILE A 506 5.29 -21.24 -29.20
N TRP A 507 4.31 -22.01 -28.72
CA TRP A 507 3.12 -22.32 -29.50
C TRP A 507 2.30 -21.07 -29.83
N LEU A 508 2.06 -20.19 -28.83
CA LEU A 508 1.29 -18.95 -29.00
C LEU A 508 1.96 -17.98 -29.97
N GLU A 509 3.30 -17.91 -29.94
CA GLU A 509 4.08 -17.11 -30.90
C GLU A 509 3.89 -17.62 -32.34
N ALA A 510 4.01 -18.93 -32.54
CA ALA A 510 3.89 -19.57 -33.85
C ALA A 510 2.47 -19.48 -34.44
N HIS A 511 1.43 -19.39 -33.58
CA HIS A 511 0.03 -19.33 -33.97
C HIS A 511 -0.61 -17.96 -33.74
N THR A 512 0.19 -16.88 -33.76
CA THR A 512 -0.28 -15.51 -33.70
C THR A 512 -0.97 -15.13 -35.02
N LEU A 513 -2.25 -14.72 -34.92
CA LEU A 513 -3.04 -14.27 -36.07
C LEU A 513 -2.86 -12.77 -36.34
N ALA A 514 -2.77 -11.97 -35.28
CA ALA A 514 -2.58 -10.53 -35.37
C ALA A 514 -1.90 -10.00 -34.11
N GLN A 515 -1.15 -8.90 -34.23
CA GLN A 515 -0.49 -8.25 -33.11
C GLN A 515 -0.91 -6.78 -33.03
N LEU A 516 -1.30 -6.34 -31.83
CA LEU A 516 -1.66 -4.96 -31.52
C LEU A 516 -0.90 -4.52 -30.25
N GLY A 517 0.21 -3.82 -30.45
CA GLY A 517 1.11 -3.52 -29.34
C GLY A 517 1.69 -4.77 -28.70
N ALA A 518 1.53 -4.92 -27.39
CA ALA A 518 1.95 -6.13 -26.65
C ALA A 518 0.97 -7.31 -26.80
N TYR A 519 -0.29 -7.04 -27.13
CA TYR A 519 -1.34 -8.04 -27.28
C TYR A 519 -1.19 -8.79 -28.60
N ARG A 520 -1.28 -10.11 -28.55
CA ARG A 520 -1.33 -11.00 -29.72
C ARG A 520 -2.65 -11.77 -29.73
N SER A 521 -3.43 -11.64 -30.76
CA SER A 521 -4.55 -12.53 -31.05
C SER A 521 -3.99 -13.85 -31.57
N VAL A 522 -4.45 -14.96 -31.04
CA VAL A 522 -3.92 -16.29 -31.37
C VAL A 522 -5.01 -17.21 -31.92
N GLU A 523 -4.60 -18.25 -32.64
CA GLU A 523 -5.50 -19.27 -33.14
C GLU A 523 -6.21 -19.98 -31.97
N PRO A 524 -7.56 -20.03 -31.95
CA PRO A 524 -8.33 -20.54 -30.80
C PRO A 524 -8.36 -22.08 -30.79
N ARG A 525 -7.24 -22.71 -30.48
CA ARG A 525 -7.08 -24.16 -30.43
C ARG A 525 -6.78 -24.73 -29.06
N ILE A 526 -6.12 -23.95 -28.19
CA ILE A 526 -5.73 -24.44 -26.88
C ILE A 526 -6.88 -24.25 -25.91
N VAL A 527 -7.29 -25.37 -25.29
CA VAL A 527 -8.22 -25.38 -24.16
C VAL A 527 -7.43 -25.41 -22.86
N VAL A 528 -7.86 -24.60 -21.91
CA VAL A 528 -7.25 -24.45 -20.58
C VAL A 528 -8.32 -24.53 -19.51
N GLU A 529 -7.99 -25.14 -18.40
CA GLU A 529 -8.79 -25.10 -17.20
C GLU A 529 -8.50 -23.78 -16.46
N VAL A 530 -9.52 -22.94 -16.32
CA VAL A 530 -9.47 -21.66 -15.60
C VAL A 530 -10.19 -21.81 -14.28
N ALA A 531 -9.45 -21.72 -13.19
CA ALA A 531 -9.98 -21.67 -11.85
C ALA A 531 -10.35 -20.21 -11.50
N PHE A 532 -11.47 -20.01 -10.82
CA PHE A 532 -11.97 -18.68 -10.44
C PHE A 532 -12.75 -18.71 -9.13
N ASP A 533 -12.96 -17.54 -8.55
CA ASP A 533 -13.69 -17.41 -7.29
C ASP A 533 -15.20 -17.20 -7.49
N GLU A 534 -15.61 -16.50 -8.57
CA GLU A 534 -16.99 -16.10 -8.81
C GLU A 534 -17.21 -15.72 -10.28
N VAL A 535 -18.39 -15.98 -10.82
CA VAL A 535 -18.86 -15.42 -12.09
C VAL A 535 -19.63 -14.12 -11.81
N ARG A 536 -19.24 -13.02 -12.45
CA ARG A 536 -19.89 -11.71 -12.29
C ARG A 536 -20.52 -11.23 -13.59
N ARG A 537 -21.70 -10.60 -13.52
CA ARG A 537 -22.25 -9.83 -14.64
C ARG A 537 -21.41 -8.56 -14.87
N SER A 538 -21.13 -8.26 -16.13
CA SER A 538 -20.33 -7.09 -16.50
C SER A 538 -20.87 -6.43 -17.77
N ALA A 539 -21.37 -5.21 -17.62
CA ALA A 539 -21.81 -4.41 -18.77
C ALA A 539 -20.64 -3.96 -19.68
N ARG A 540 -19.40 -4.09 -19.22
CA ARG A 540 -18.19 -3.73 -19.99
C ARG A 540 -17.66 -4.90 -20.81
N ALA A 541 -18.00 -6.12 -20.47
CA ALA A 541 -17.58 -7.30 -21.19
C ALA A 541 -18.60 -7.61 -22.31
N ALA A 542 -18.12 -7.85 -23.52
CA ALA A 542 -18.98 -8.20 -24.67
C ALA A 542 -19.77 -9.51 -24.43
N SER A 543 -19.25 -10.40 -23.61
CA SER A 543 -19.93 -11.62 -23.15
C SER A 543 -21.04 -11.37 -22.11
N GLY A 544 -21.12 -10.19 -21.52
CA GLY A 544 -21.99 -9.92 -20.35
C GLY A 544 -21.45 -10.47 -19.02
N PHE A 545 -20.33 -11.20 -19.03
CA PHE A 545 -19.75 -11.86 -17.87
C PHE A 545 -18.26 -11.63 -17.73
N THR A 546 -17.76 -11.71 -16.50
CA THR A 546 -16.34 -11.73 -16.15
C THR A 546 -16.10 -12.67 -14.97
N LEU A 547 -14.88 -13.17 -14.83
CA LEU A 547 -14.48 -14.02 -13.72
C LEU A 547 -13.72 -13.22 -12.67
N ARG A 548 -14.00 -13.43 -11.40
CA ARG A 548 -13.23 -12.87 -10.28
C ARG A 548 -11.99 -13.74 -10.03
N ALA A 549 -10.82 -13.10 -9.96
CA ALA A 549 -9.52 -13.72 -9.70
C ALA A 549 -9.24 -14.98 -10.53
N PRO A 550 -9.38 -14.93 -11.88
CA PRO A 550 -9.15 -16.09 -12.72
C PRO A 550 -7.68 -16.48 -12.73
N ARG A 551 -7.42 -17.80 -12.83
CA ARG A 551 -6.08 -18.38 -12.94
C ARG A 551 -6.12 -19.56 -13.89
N ILE A 552 -5.22 -19.62 -14.83
CA ILE A 552 -5.04 -20.80 -15.70
C ILE A 552 -4.22 -21.82 -14.91
N VAL A 553 -4.86 -22.94 -14.54
CA VAL A 553 -4.28 -23.94 -13.63
C VAL A 553 -3.85 -25.22 -14.33
N ARG A 554 -4.36 -25.47 -15.54
CA ARG A 554 -3.99 -26.66 -16.32
C ARG A 554 -4.24 -26.46 -17.81
N LEU A 555 -3.37 -27.02 -18.66
CA LEU A 555 -3.65 -27.22 -20.08
C LEU A 555 -4.56 -28.45 -20.24
N ARG A 556 -5.49 -28.39 -21.18
CA ARG A 556 -6.46 -29.45 -21.47
C ARG A 556 -6.25 -30.02 -22.89
N PRO A 557 -5.11 -30.73 -23.13
CA PRO A 557 -4.84 -31.33 -24.44
C PRO A 557 -5.82 -32.46 -24.81
N ASP A 558 -6.59 -32.92 -23.80
CA ASP A 558 -7.65 -33.92 -23.93
C ASP A 558 -8.95 -33.36 -24.51
N LEU A 559 -9.11 -32.01 -24.56
CA LEU A 559 -10.31 -31.34 -25.05
C LEU A 559 -10.06 -30.53 -26.31
N GLY A 560 -11.01 -30.61 -27.25
CA GLY A 560 -11.08 -29.71 -28.38
C GLY A 560 -11.82 -28.38 -28.05
N PRO A 561 -11.67 -27.34 -28.86
CA PRO A 561 -12.37 -26.05 -28.66
C PRO A 561 -13.90 -26.18 -28.64
N ASP A 562 -14.47 -27.17 -29.29
CA ASP A 562 -15.90 -27.49 -29.32
C ASP A 562 -16.42 -28.07 -28.00
N GLN A 563 -15.54 -28.57 -27.14
CA GLN A 563 -15.84 -29.09 -25.81
C GLN A 563 -15.64 -28.09 -24.69
N ALA A 564 -15.19 -26.87 -25.01
CA ALA A 564 -15.05 -25.78 -24.04
C ALA A 564 -16.41 -25.34 -23.48
N ALA A 565 -16.35 -24.72 -22.31
CA ALA A 565 -17.52 -24.16 -21.64
C ALA A 565 -18.29 -23.14 -22.50
N THR A 566 -19.56 -22.93 -22.15
CA THR A 566 -20.48 -22.09 -22.91
C THR A 566 -20.99 -20.91 -22.09
N LEU A 567 -21.57 -19.88 -22.73
CA LEU A 567 -22.19 -18.75 -22.03
C LEU A 567 -23.35 -19.18 -21.14
N SER A 568 -24.14 -20.15 -21.58
CA SER A 568 -25.23 -20.72 -20.76
C SER A 568 -24.72 -21.35 -19.48
N SER A 569 -23.54 -21.99 -19.53
CA SER A 569 -22.90 -22.56 -18.35
C SER A 569 -22.44 -21.49 -17.34
N LEU A 570 -22.06 -20.31 -17.81
CA LEU A 570 -21.75 -19.16 -16.96
C LEU A 570 -23.01 -18.55 -16.35
N GLU A 571 -24.07 -18.45 -17.11
CA GLU A 571 -25.32 -17.88 -16.66
C GLU A 571 -25.95 -18.72 -15.54
N SER A 572 -25.94 -20.04 -15.67
CA SER A 572 -26.42 -20.95 -14.64
C SER A 572 -25.63 -20.85 -13.34
N ARG A 573 -24.30 -20.67 -13.42
CA ARG A 573 -23.43 -20.47 -12.26
C ARG A 573 -23.63 -19.10 -11.60
N CYS A 574 -23.89 -18.06 -12.40
CA CYS A 574 -24.21 -16.74 -11.89
C CYS A 574 -25.55 -16.71 -11.13
N GLN A 575 -26.53 -17.50 -11.56
CA GLN A 575 -27.84 -17.66 -10.89
C GLN A 575 -27.71 -18.41 -9.57
N VAL A 576 -26.88 -19.44 -9.49
CA VAL A 576 -26.60 -20.19 -8.25
C VAL A 576 -25.91 -19.31 -7.22
N SER A 577 -24.99 -18.45 -7.65
CA SER A 577 -24.35 -17.45 -6.76
C SER A 577 -25.32 -16.34 -6.33
N GLY A 578 -26.32 -16.01 -7.14
CA GLY A 578 -27.36 -15.00 -6.85
C GLY A 578 -28.54 -15.54 -6.03
N ALA A 579 -28.85 -16.82 -6.14
CA ALA A 579 -29.92 -17.47 -5.36
C ALA A 579 -29.56 -17.71 -3.87
N ALA A 580 -28.27 -17.53 -3.51
CA ALA A 580 -27.83 -17.47 -2.12
C ALA A 580 -28.03 -16.07 -1.48
N THR A 581 -28.66 -15.14 -2.23
CA THR A 581 -28.89 -13.74 -1.84
C THR A 581 -30.38 -13.32 -1.88
N GLU A 582 -31.32 -14.25 -2.00
CA GLU A 582 -32.76 -14.01 -1.72
C GLU A 582 -33.19 -14.50 -0.34
#